data_e6ab8c02de53c4847d1c1499b31dd8f8
#
_entry.id   e6ab8c02de53c4847d1c1499b31dd8f8
#
_cell.length_a   1.000
_cell.length_b   1.000
_cell.length_c   1.000
_cell.angle_alpha   90.00
_cell.angle_beta   90.00
_cell.angle_gamma   90.00
#
_symmetry.space_group_name_H-M   'P 1'
#
loop_
_entity.id
_entity.type
_entity.pdbx_description
1 polymer ?
#
loop_
_entity_poly.entity_id
_entity_poly.type
_entity_poly.pdbx_seq_one_letter_code
_entity_poly.pdbx_strand_id
1 'polypeptide(L)'
;MKTSTSFGEFFKTKRQALELTLREFCLKHKLDPGNLSRLERGLLPPPQDRKLLEQYAEHLEIKSGSADWYTFFDLAAAAKGRLPDDLLQDEEVVAKLPLVFRTLRGKRLTSKQLDELVKKVKGE
;
A
#
# COMPACT_ATOMS: atom_id res chain seq x y z
N MET A 1 -15.79 3.08 -11.99
CA MET A 1 -14.34 3.17 -12.18
C MET A 1 -13.64 3.18 -10.83
N LYS A 2 -12.62 2.37 -10.68
CA LYS A 2 -11.87 2.35 -9.42
C LYS A 2 -11.03 3.61 -9.31
N THR A 3 -11.13 4.27 -8.17
CA THR A 3 -10.35 5.47 -7.88
C THR A 3 -9.01 5.13 -7.22
N SER A 4 -8.85 3.90 -6.75
CA SER A 4 -7.63 3.44 -6.11
C SER A 4 -7.43 1.95 -6.35
N THR A 5 -6.17 1.53 -6.38
CA THR A 5 -5.78 0.12 -6.50
C THR A 5 -5.55 -0.44 -5.10
N SER A 6 -6.04 -1.64 -4.84
CA SER A 6 -5.77 -2.33 -3.58
C SER A 6 -4.36 -2.91 -3.60
N PHE A 7 -3.86 -3.27 -2.41
CA PHE A 7 -2.57 -3.94 -2.28
C PHE A 7 -2.53 -5.22 -3.12
N GLY A 8 -3.58 -6.06 -3.02
CA GLY A 8 -3.63 -7.31 -3.77
C GLY A 8 -3.61 -7.13 -5.27
N GLU A 9 -4.36 -6.14 -5.76
CA GLU A 9 -4.37 -5.82 -7.19
C GLU A 9 -3.02 -5.32 -7.67
N PHE A 10 -2.37 -4.48 -6.87
CA PHE A 10 -1.05 -3.96 -7.19
C PHE A 10 -0.02 -5.10 -7.23
N PHE A 11 -0.08 -5.99 -6.25
CA PHE A 11 0.79 -7.17 -6.19
C PHE A 11 0.63 -8.00 -7.46
N LYS A 12 -0.61 -8.30 -7.81
CA LYS A 12 -0.93 -9.09 -9.00
C LYS A 12 -0.40 -8.42 -10.28
N THR A 13 -0.61 -7.11 -10.40
CA THR A 13 -0.15 -6.36 -11.56
C THR A 13 1.37 -6.45 -11.70
N LYS A 14 2.08 -6.29 -10.59
CA LYS A 14 3.54 -6.36 -10.59
C LYS A 14 4.04 -7.77 -10.92
N ARG A 15 3.37 -8.80 -10.38
CA ARG A 15 3.71 -10.18 -10.71
C ARG A 15 3.51 -10.46 -12.20
N GLN A 16 2.39 -10.02 -12.76
CA GLN A 16 2.09 -10.21 -14.17
C GLN A 16 3.06 -9.47 -15.07
N ALA A 17 3.55 -8.32 -14.63
CA ALA A 17 4.55 -7.56 -15.37
C ALA A 17 5.87 -8.34 -15.51
N LEU A 18 6.14 -9.27 -14.60
CA LEU A 18 7.31 -10.16 -14.68
C LEU A 18 7.05 -11.38 -15.57
N GLU A 19 5.85 -11.46 -16.17
CA GLU A 19 5.43 -12.58 -17.01
C GLU A 19 5.44 -13.93 -16.28
N LEU A 20 5.13 -13.89 -14.97
CA LEU A 20 5.04 -15.09 -14.13
C LEU A 20 3.59 -15.35 -13.76
N THR A 21 3.14 -16.60 -13.92
CA THR A 21 1.85 -17.01 -13.39
C THR A 21 1.95 -17.06 -11.87
N LEU A 22 0.81 -17.12 -11.19
CA LEU A 22 0.77 -17.27 -9.75
C LEU A 22 1.58 -18.48 -9.31
N ARG A 23 1.38 -19.62 -9.96
CA ARG A 23 2.07 -20.87 -9.63
C ARG A 23 3.58 -20.76 -9.84
N GLU A 24 4.01 -20.17 -10.96
CA GLU A 24 5.42 -19.97 -11.25
C GLU A 24 6.10 -19.07 -10.22
N PHE A 25 5.43 -17.98 -9.86
CA PHE A 25 5.93 -17.05 -8.86
C PHE A 25 6.10 -17.75 -7.50
N CYS A 26 5.09 -18.52 -7.10
CA CYS A 26 5.14 -19.25 -5.83
C CYS A 26 6.22 -20.32 -5.81
N LEU A 27 6.42 -21.02 -6.91
CA LEU A 27 7.50 -22.01 -7.02
C LEU A 27 8.87 -21.33 -6.90
N LYS A 28 9.04 -20.21 -7.59
CA LYS A 28 10.31 -19.49 -7.60
C LYS A 28 10.69 -18.98 -6.22
N HIS A 29 9.71 -18.50 -5.45
CA HIS A 29 9.97 -17.84 -4.17
C HIS A 29 9.54 -18.68 -2.97
N LYS A 30 9.13 -19.94 -3.19
CA LYS A 30 8.73 -20.87 -2.13
C LYS A 30 7.57 -20.34 -1.29
N LEU A 31 6.55 -19.84 -1.99
CA LEU A 31 5.34 -19.30 -1.36
C LEU A 31 4.17 -20.26 -1.56
N ASP A 32 3.17 -20.16 -0.68
CA ASP A 32 1.96 -20.96 -0.80
C ASP A 32 1.00 -20.34 -1.82
N PRO A 33 0.66 -21.05 -2.92
CA PRO A 33 -0.22 -20.50 -3.94
C PRO A 33 -1.61 -20.13 -3.44
N GLY A 34 -2.16 -20.91 -2.51
CA GLY A 34 -3.48 -20.63 -1.95
C GLY A 34 -3.49 -19.32 -1.19
N ASN A 35 -2.49 -19.10 -0.34
CA ASN A 35 -2.37 -17.86 0.42
C ASN A 35 -2.14 -16.66 -0.49
N LEU A 36 -1.25 -16.81 -1.47
CA LEU A 36 -0.97 -15.71 -2.39
C LEU A 36 -2.18 -15.36 -3.23
N SER A 37 -2.93 -16.36 -3.68
CA SER A 37 -4.17 -16.14 -4.41
C SER A 37 -5.16 -15.32 -3.58
N ARG A 38 -5.32 -15.68 -2.30
CA ARG A 38 -6.21 -14.95 -1.40
C ARG A 38 -5.73 -13.52 -1.18
N LEU A 39 -4.42 -13.33 -1.05
CA LEU A 39 -3.84 -11.99 -0.90
C LEU A 39 -4.14 -11.13 -2.12
N GLU A 40 -3.91 -11.65 -3.32
CA GLU A 40 -4.16 -10.91 -4.56
C GLU A 40 -5.63 -10.56 -4.75
N ARG A 41 -6.53 -11.40 -4.27
CA ARG A 41 -7.98 -11.16 -4.38
C ARG A 41 -8.55 -10.31 -3.24
N GLY A 42 -7.70 -9.90 -2.31
CA GLY A 42 -8.15 -9.09 -1.17
C GLY A 42 -8.83 -9.88 -0.06
N LEU A 43 -8.71 -11.21 -0.07
CA LEU A 43 -9.31 -12.07 0.95
C LEU A 43 -8.41 -12.26 2.16
N LEU A 44 -7.14 -11.93 2.06
CA LEU A 44 -6.21 -11.84 3.17
C LEU A 44 -5.63 -10.44 3.21
N PRO A 45 -5.42 -9.88 4.40
CA PRO A 45 -4.79 -8.57 4.52
C PRO A 45 -3.31 -8.65 4.15
N PRO A 46 -2.71 -7.53 3.70
CA PRO A 46 -1.27 -7.48 3.50
C PRO A 46 -0.54 -7.73 4.80
N PRO A 47 0.65 -8.34 4.74
CA PRO A 47 1.46 -8.45 5.96
C PRO A 47 1.84 -7.08 6.47
N GLN A 48 2.02 -6.97 7.80
CA GLN A 48 2.44 -5.73 8.42
C GLN A 48 3.90 -5.80 8.91
N ASP A 49 4.51 -6.95 8.79
CA ASP A 49 5.93 -7.13 9.09
C ASP A 49 6.77 -6.49 8.00
N ARG A 50 7.55 -5.49 8.37
CA ARG A 50 8.38 -4.73 7.43
C ARG A 50 9.32 -5.63 6.62
N LYS A 51 9.96 -6.59 7.27
CA LYS A 51 10.89 -7.50 6.60
C LYS A 51 10.19 -8.34 5.54
N LEU A 52 9.00 -8.84 5.86
CA LEU A 52 8.22 -9.65 4.92
C LEU A 52 7.77 -8.81 3.73
N LEU A 53 7.33 -7.58 3.98
CA LEU A 53 6.95 -6.67 2.90
C LEU A 53 8.15 -6.37 2.00
N GLU A 54 9.33 -6.16 2.58
CA GLU A 54 10.54 -5.92 1.81
C GLU A 54 10.91 -7.14 0.95
N GLN A 55 10.74 -8.34 1.48
CA GLN A 55 10.96 -9.57 0.73
C GLN A 55 9.99 -9.68 -0.45
N TYR A 56 8.73 -9.36 -0.24
CA TYR A 56 7.75 -9.39 -1.33
C TYR A 56 8.06 -8.34 -2.39
N ALA A 57 8.48 -7.15 -1.99
CA ALA A 57 8.88 -6.13 -2.95
C ALA A 57 10.08 -6.59 -3.77
N GLU A 58 11.05 -7.24 -3.13
CA GLU A 58 12.20 -7.81 -3.82
C GLU A 58 11.79 -8.91 -4.80
N HIS A 59 10.89 -9.79 -4.38
CA HIS A 59 10.36 -10.85 -5.27
C HIS A 59 9.68 -10.27 -6.49
N LEU A 60 9.00 -9.14 -6.33
CA LEU A 60 8.33 -8.45 -7.43
C LEU A 60 9.27 -7.56 -8.24
N GLU A 61 10.54 -7.52 -7.87
CA GLU A 61 11.58 -6.72 -8.50
C GLU A 61 11.26 -5.23 -8.49
N ILE A 62 10.63 -4.77 -7.40
CA ILE A 62 10.35 -3.36 -7.18
C ILE A 62 11.61 -2.72 -6.61
N LYS A 63 12.12 -1.71 -7.32
CA LYS A 63 13.36 -1.05 -6.91
C LYS A 63 13.13 -0.21 -5.66
N SER A 64 14.02 -0.40 -4.66
CA SER A 64 13.95 0.39 -3.43
C SER A 64 14.01 1.88 -3.72
N GLY A 65 13.11 2.64 -3.10
CA GLY A 65 13.05 4.10 -3.28
C GLY A 65 12.33 4.57 -4.54
N SER A 66 11.84 3.66 -5.38
CA SER A 66 11.08 4.03 -6.56
C SER A 66 9.64 4.42 -6.19
N ALA A 67 8.93 5.03 -7.13
CA ALA A 67 7.52 5.35 -6.93
C ALA A 67 6.71 4.11 -6.61
N ASP A 68 6.99 2.98 -7.29
CA ASP A 68 6.30 1.72 -7.03
C ASP A 68 6.60 1.17 -5.64
N TRP A 69 7.82 1.38 -5.15
CA TRP A 69 8.21 0.99 -3.80
C TRP A 69 7.32 1.70 -2.77
N TYR A 70 7.21 3.03 -2.88
CA TYR A 70 6.37 3.78 -1.96
C TYR A 70 4.89 3.41 -2.09
N THR A 71 4.40 3.22 -3.30
CA THR A 71 3.02 2.80 -3.52
C THR A 71 2.75 1.45 -2.85
N PHE A 72 3.69 0.51 -2.97
CA PHE A 72 3.58 -0.82 -2.37
C PHE A 72 3.39 -0.74 -0.85
N PHE A 73 4.26 0.01 -0.18
CA PHE A 73 4.19 0.15 1.27
C PHE A 73 2.99 0.99 1.72
N ASP A 74 2.63 2.02 0.94
CA ASP A 74 1.47 2.84 1.24
C ASP A 74 0.18 2.03 1.19
N LEU A 75 0.04 1.16 0.20
CA LEU A 75 -1.14 0.31 0.09
C LEU A 75 -1.22 -0.70 1.24
N ALA A 76 -0.09 -1.25 1.66
CA ALA A 76 -0.06 -2.16 2.81
C ALA A 76 -0.48 -1.44 4.09
N ALA A 77 0.03 -0.23 4.32
CA ALA A 77 -0.31 0.55 5.51
C ALA A 77 -1.79 0.95 5.49
N ALA A 78 -2.28 1.43 4.34
CA ALA A 78 -3.66 1.87 4.19
C ALA A 78 -4.66 0.74 4.44
N ALA A 79 -4.32 -0.49 4.05
CA ALA A 79 -5.20 -1.64 4.26
C ALA A 79 -5.46 -1.92 5.74
N LYS A 80 -4.56 -1.50 6.62
CA LYS A 80 -4.72 -1.64 8.07
C LYS A 80 -5.07 -0.32 8.74
N GLY A 81 -5.32 0.73 7.96
CA GLY A 81 -5.62 2.04 8.51
C GLY A 81 -4.42 2.67 9.21
N ARG A 82 -3.21 2.29 8.82
CA ARG A 82 -1.97 2.83 9.40
C ARG A 82 -1.35 3.86 8.46
N LEU A 83 -0.55 4.73 9.03
CA LEU A 83 0.27 5.62 8.22
C LEU A 83 1.59 4.93 7.88
N PRO A 84 2.15 5.20 6.69
CA PRO A 84 3.48 4.68 6.34
C PRO A 84 4.54 5.11 7.35
N ASP A 85 5.54 4.25 7.56
CA ASP A 85 6.57 4.51 8.56
C ASP A 85 7.37 5.78 8.29
N ASP A 86 7.68 6.08 7.03
CA ASP A 86 8.41 7.28 6.68
C ASP A 86 7.64 8.56 7.06
N LEU A 87 6.31 8.54 6.94
CA LEU A 87 5.48 9.67 7.35
C LEU A 87 5.39 9.77 8.87
N LEU A 88 5.37 8.63 9.57
CA LEU A 88 5.33 8.62 11.04
C LEU A 88 6.62 9.18 11.63
N GLN A 89 7.72 9.13 10.90
CA GLN A 89 9.00 9.66 11.35
C GLN A 89 9.15 11.15 11.06
N ASP A 90 8.25 11.72 10.27
CA ASP A 90 8.27 13.16 9.95
C ASP A 90 7.52 13.91 11.04
N GLU A 91 8.24 14.63 11.88
CA GLU A 91 7.66 15.35 13.03
C GLU A 91 6.63 16.38 12.60
N GLU A 92 6.84 17.04 11.47
CA GLU A 92 5.91 18.05 10.96
C GLU A 92 4.59 17.41 10.52
N VAL A 93 4.67 16.26 9.83
CA VAL A 93 3.48 15.52 9.43
C VAL A 93 2.70 15.06 10.66
N VAL A 94 3.39 14.44 11.62
CA VAL A 94 2.76 13.93 12.83
C VAL A 94 2.09 15.05 13.62
N ALA A 95 2.73 16.22 13.70
CA ALA A 95 2.18 17.37 14.40
C ALA A 95 0.87 17.86 13.80
N LYS A 96 0.66 17.69 12.49
CA LYS A 96 -0.55 18.12 11.81
C LYS A 96 -1.66 17.08 11.77
N LEU A 97 -1.36 15.84 12.13
CA LEU A 97 -2.34 14.75 12.08
C LEU A 97 -3.59 14.97 12.93
N PRO A 98 -3.51 15.52 14.16
CA PRO A 98 -4.72 15.75 14.96
C PRO A 98 -5.74 16.64 14.23
N LEU A 99 -5.27 17.64 13.49
CA LEU A 99 -6.14 18.49 12.69
C LEU A 99 -6.81 17.72 11.57
N VAL A 100 -6.07 16.85 10.90
CA VAL A 100 -6.61 15.97 9.85
C VAL A 100 -7.68 15.06 10.43
N PHE A 101 -7.42 14.43 11.56
CA PHE A 101 -8.38 13.53 12.21
C PHE A 101 -9.65 14.26 12.60
N ARG A 102 -9.53 15.47 13.14
CA ARG A 102 -10.68 16.29 13.52
C ARG A 102 -11.54 16.62 12.30
N THR A 103 -10.90 17.01 11.21
CA THR A 103 -11.59 17.34 9.95
C THR A 103 -12.37 16.14 9.43
N LEU A 104 -11.74 14.96 9.45
CA LEU A 104 -12.37 13.73 8.96
C LEU A 104 -13.56 13.30 9.82
N ARG A 105 -13.49 13.48 11.14
CA ARG A 105 -14.60 13.12 12.04
C ARG A 105 -15.79 14.04 11.88
N GLY A 106 -15.54 15.31 11.60
CA GLY A 106 -16.61 16.30 11.54
C GLY A 106 -17.43 16.30 10.27
N LYS A 107 -16.93 15.65 9.23
CA LYS A 107 -17.58 15.70 7.91
C LYS A 107 -17.37 14.42 7.13
N ARG A 108 -18.41 14.08 6.36
CA ARG A 108 -18.29 13.05 5.35
C ARG A 108 -17.76 13.73 4.09
N LEU A 109 -16.48 13.57 3.84
CA LEU A 109 -15.83 14.28 2.74
C LEU A 109 -16.13 13.63 1.39
N THR A 110 -16.30 14.48 0.37
CA THR A 110 -16.38 14.00 -1.02
C THR A 110 -14.97 13.61 -1.47
N SER A 111 -14.89 12.88 -2.57
CA SER A 111 -13.60 12.49 -3.16
C SER A 111 -12.73 13.71 -3.45
N LYS A 112 -13.34 14.79 -3.97
CA LYS A 112 -12.64 16.05 -4.26
C LYS A 112 -12.09 16.68 -2.99
N GLN A 113 -12.88 16.71 -1.91
CA GLN A 113 -12.44 17.27 -0.64
C GLN A 113 -11.29 16.46 -0.04
N LEU A 114 -11.34 15.13 -0.18
CA LEU A 114 -10.25 14.28 0.26
C LEU A 114 -8.96 14.56 -0.53
N ASP A 115 -9.08 14.78 -1.84
CA ASP A 115 -7.94 15.13 -2.67
C ASP A 115 -7.31 16.45 -2.23
N GLU A 116 -8.13 17.43 -1.91
CA GLU A 116 -7.66 18.73 -1.41
C GLU A 116 -6.97 18.58 -0.06
N LEU A 117 -7.52 17.73 0.82
CA LEU A 117 -6.92 17.47 2.12
C LEU A 117 -5.55 16.81 1.97
N VAL A 118 -5.43 15.85 1.05
CA VAL A 118 -4.16 15.18 0.75
C VAL A 118 -3.11 16.20 0.32
N LYS A 119 -3.50 17.14 -0.54
CA LYS A 119 -2.58 18.19 -0.99
C LYS A 119 -2.11 19.06 0.17
N LYS A 120 -3.00 19.41 1.09
CA LYS A 120 -2.63 20.20 2.28
C LYS A 120 -1.67 19.46 3.18
N VAL A 121 -1.90 18.16 3.39
CA VAL A 121 -1.01 17.35 4.22
C VAL A 121 0.39 17.28 3.60
N LYS A 122 0.47 17.19 2.27
CA LYS A 122 1.74 17.19 1.57
C LYS A 122 2.44 18.54 1.52
N GLY A 123 1.73 19.61 1.91
CA GLY A 123 2.29 20.94 1.85
C GLY A 123 2.21 21.60 0.47
N GLU A 124 1.34 21.08 -0.36
CA GLU A 124 1.12 21.63 -1.71
C GLU A 124 -0.01 22.63 -1.76
#